data_c4380e587cdde5557b2b32666f680de3
#
_entry.id   c4380e587cdde5557b2b32666f680de3
#
_cell.length_a   1.000
_cell.length_b   1.000
_cell.length_c   1.000
_cell.angle_alpha   90.00
_cell.angle_beta   90.00
_cell.angle_gamma   90.00
#
_symmetry.space_group_name_H-M   'P 1'
#
loop_
_entity.id
_entity.type
_entity.pdbx_description
1 polymer ?
#
loop_
_entity_poly.entity_id
_entity_poly.type
_entity_poly.pdbx_seq_one_letter_code
_entity_poly.pdbx_strand_id
1 'polypeptide(L)'
;MKVKQFFGLCAAMLLCLQMAVLPASAAGGFSDVPAGSPYYESVTYLAGRGITAGTGGHSFSPERPITVREWAALLFRAFDGGTLSCDSPKKRSELCIQRCYQNGWLGVSAAVSPDGTLCRGELLLSAFHAAGLPVYNASLYGYEEAGMSPQENAVRIGEELGLCPEGAVPLECMTRGDAAMLLFPLLTQSIEIAAPPILDMVPIHAGASTDLNRYLLEIACVPESILQAFHDAGWEYHVSPDYLRSYSEEHGMNCIGLTSYSEKRIYVSTPSSTIHEFGHFLEWVLRFPPEHEMLYREEAEAALAVLREYAATNSHEYFADYFAFWIRNSADEARMERLKTAAPQTYEYFSALEACNWVVE
;
A
#
# COMPACT_ATOMS: atom_id res chain seq x y z
N MET A 1 -27.02 4.60 31.22
CA MET A 1 -26.83 3.82 32.44
C MET A 1 -26.55 2.38 32.04
N LYS A 2 -25.37 1.86 32.39
CA LYS A 2 -24.84 0.48 32.22
C LYS A 2 -24.39 0.07 30.79
N VAL A 3 -23.13 0.33 30.51
CA VAL A 3 -22.28 -0.34 29.54
C VAL A 3 -22.13 -1.81 29.93
N LYS A 4 -22.45 -2.75 29.03
CA LYS A 4 -22.10 -4.17 29.17
C LYS A 4 -20.84 -4.43 28.33
N GLN A 5 -19.72 -4.63 29.03
CA GLN A 5 -18.53 -5.22 28.47
C GLN A 5 -18.80 -6.67 28.08
N PHE A 6 -18.58 -7.01 26.81
CA PHE A 6 -18.46 -8.40 26.37
C PHE A 6 -16.96 -8.72 26.23
N PHE A 7 -16.45 -9.47 27.17
CA PHE A 7 -15.16 -10.15 27.06
C PHE A 7 -15.34 -11.37 26.14
N GLY A 8 -14.81 -11.27 24.93
CA GLY A 8 -14.63 -12.42 24.06
C GLY A 8 -13.32 -13.12 24.40
N LEU A 9 -13.43 -14.32 24.89
CA LEU A 9 -12.34 -15.23 25.24
C LEU A 9 -11.73 -15.78 23.94
N CYS A 10 -10.64 -15.19 23.44
CA CYS A 10 -9.81 -15.84 22.43
C CYS A 10 -8.87 -16.82 23.13
N ALA A 11 -9.11 -18.11 22.90
CA ALA A 11 -8.24 -19.19 23.33
C ALA A 11 -6.89 -19.06 22.60
N ALA A 12 -5.88 -18.56 23.30
CA ALA A 12 -4.49 -18.60 22.84
C ALA A 12 -4.06 -20.06 22.77
N MET A 13 -3.91 -20.60 21.57
CA MET A 13 -3.26 -21.87 21.31
C MET A 13 -1.77 -21.65 21.48
N LEU A 14 -1.26 -21.97 22.67
CA LEU A 14 0.15 -21.96 23.00
C LEU A 14 0.84 -23.07 22.18
N LEU A 15 1.34 -22.74 20.99
CA LEU A 15 2.30 -23.59 20.30
C LEU A 15 3.65 -23.38 21.01
N CYS A 16 3.99 -24.26 21.95
CA CYS A 16 5.35 -24.41 22.45
C CYS A 16 6.25 -24.82 21.28
N LEU A 17 6.82 -23.84 20.58
CA LEU A 17 7.96 -24.08 19.72
C LEU A 17 9.13 -24.43 20.62
N GLN A 18 9.43 -25.72 20.74
CA GLN A 18 10.68 -26.18 21.36
C GLN A 18 11.82 -25.57 20.53
N MET A 19 12.42 -24.52 21.08
CA MET A 19 13.69 -24.02 20.60
C MET A 19 14.69 -25.19 20.76
N ALA A 20 14.96 -25.86 19.65
CA ALA A 20 16.14 -26.67 19.56
C ALA A 20 17.33 -25.73 19.81
N VAL A 21 17.89 -25.78 20.98
CA VAL A 21 19.18 -25.17 21.30
C VAL A 21 20.18 -25.90 20.42
N LEU A 22 20.41 -25.35 19.20
CA LEU A 22 21.55 -25.77 18.42
C LEU A 22 22.82 -25.45 19.23
N PRO A 23 23.75 -26.39 19.38
CA PRO A 23 24.94 -26.12 20.12
C PRO A 23 25.66 -24.93 19.51
N ALA A 24 26.02 -23.97 20.35
CA ALA A 24 26.86 -22.84 20.00
C ALA A 24 28.22 -23.36 19.49
N SER A 25 28.25 -23.74 18.21
CA SER A 25 29.49 -24.04 17.52
C SER A 25 30.12 -22.71 17.17
N ALA A 26 31.07 -22.27 17.96
CA ALA A 26 32.16 -21.32 17.69
C ALA A 26 31.91 -20.29 16.55
N ALA A 27 30.90 -19.47 16.68
CA ALA A 27 30.88 -18.18 16.00
C ALA A 27 31.85 -17.32 16.84
N GLY A 28 33.11 -17.25 16.44
CA GLY A 28 34.04 -16.25 16.96
C GLY A 28 33.39 -14.90 16.78
N GLY A 29 32.99 -14.23 17.87
CA GLY A 29 32.34 -12.96 17.82
C GLY A 29 33.18 -11.93 17.06
N PHE A 30 32.56 -10.91 16.50
CA PHE A 30 33.29 -9.82 15.86
C PHE A 30 34.06 -9.03 16.92
N SER A 31 35.35 -8.79 16.68
CA SER A 31 36.24 -8.14 17.65
C SER A 31 35.84 -6.69 17.96
N ASP A 32 35.13 -6.04 17.03
CA ASP A 32 34.62 -4.67 17.13
C ASP A 32 33.15 -4.59 17.64
N VAL A 33 32.59 -5.74 18.04
CA VAL A 33 31.24 -5.82 18.65
C VAL A 33 31.33 -6.65 19.95
N PRO A 34 31.95 -6.10 21.01
CA PRO A 34 32.07 -6.80 22.30
C PRO A 34 30.69 -6.95 22.98
N ALA A 35 30.57 -7.86 23.94
CA ALA A 35 29.35 -8.18 24.66
C ALA A 35 28.62 -6.97 25.31
N GLY A 36 29.32 -5.86 25.56
CA GLY A 36 28.74 -4.59 26.05
C GLY A 36 28.32 -3.62 24.96
N SER A 37 28.51 -3.97 23.70
CA SER A 37 28.07 -3.13 22.56
C SER A 37 26.54 -3.12 22.43
N PRO A 38 25.90 -1.96 22.10
CA PRO A 38 24.47 -1.91 21.83
C PRO A 38 24.08 -2.82 20.64
N TYR A 39 25.00 -3.11 19.74
CA TYR A 39 24.79 -3.95 18.56
C TYR A 39 25.00 -5.45 18.83
N TYR A 40 25.45 -5.84 20.04
CA TYR A 40 25.93 -7.21 20.29
C TYR A 40 24.87 -8.27 20.02
N GLU A 41 23.67 -8.09 20.54
CA GLU A 41 22.59 -9.05 20.41
C GLU A 41 22.16 -9.21 18.96
N SER A 42 21.86 -8.11 18.28
CA SER A 42 21.42 -8.10 16.88
C SER A 42 22.48 -8.69 15.95
N VAL A 43 23.74 -8.25 16.08
CA VAL A 43 24.83 -8.72 15.22
C VAL A 43 25.13 -10.20 15.46
N THR A 44 25.12 -10.66 16.73
CA THR A 44 25.32 -12.07 17.08
C THR A 44 24.20 -12.94 16.50
N TYR A 45 22.94 -12.49 16.59
CA TYR A 45 21.81 -13.19 16.01
C TYR A 45 21.95 -13.31 14.48
N LEU A 46 22.22 -12.20 13.78
CA LEU A 46 22.37 -12.21 12.32
C LEU A 46 23.54 -13.09 11.86
N ALA A 47 24.65 -13.10 12.60
CA ALA A 47 25.79 -13.96 12.33
C ALA A 47 25.45 -15.45 12.55
N GLY A 48 24.77 -15.76 13.65
CA GLY A 48 24.34 -17.13 13.98
C GLY A 48 23.37 -17.71 12.95
N ARG A 49 22.58 -16.84 12.28
CA ARG A 49 21.66 -17.21 11.19
C ARG A 49 22.31 -17.19 9.80
N GLY A 50 23.60 -16.84 9.70
CA GLY A 50 24.30 -16.73 8.41
C GLY A 50 23.87 -15.52 7.56
N ILE A 51 23.12 -14.58 8.13
CA ILE A 51 22.65 -13.37 7.43
C ILE A 51 23.82 -12.42 7.19
N THR A 52 24.76 -12.33 8.16
CA THR A 52 25.99 -11.56 7.98
C THR A 52 27.22 -12.44 8.21
N ALA A 53 28.30 -12.14 7.48
CA ALA A 53 29.63 -12.68 7.70
C ALA A 53 30.64 -11.58 8.12
N GLY A 54 30.13 -10.37 8.42
CA GLY A 54 30.97 -9.20 8.68
C GLY A 54 31.57 -8.59 7.43
N THR A 55 32.61 -7.77 7.66
CA THR A 55 33.35 -7.05 6.60
C THR A 55 34.71 -7.67 6.29
N GLY A 56 35.06 -8.74 6.99
CA GLY A 56 36.35 -9.44 6.93
C GLY A 56 37.22 -9.20 8.16
N GLY A 57 38.27 -10.02 8.37
CA GLY A 57 39.21 -9.88 9.49
C GLY A 57 38.55 -9.97 10.87
N HIS A 58 37.47 -10.71 11.03
CA HIS A 58 36.68 -10.79 12.28
C HIS A 58 36.03 -9.44 12.70
N SER A 59 35.78 -8.53 11.76
CA SER A 59 35.11 -7.26 12.00
C SER A 59 33.71 -7.22 11.39
N PHE A 60 32.77 -6.55 12.09
CA PHE A 60 31.45 -6.22 11.57
C PHE A 60 31.35 -4.79 11.05
N SER A 61 32.14 -3.87 11.60
CA SER A 61 32.20 -2.43 11.32
C SER A 61 30.86 -1.73 11.60
N PRO A 62 30.33 -1.77 12.85
CA PRO A 62 28.99 -1.30 13.17
C PRO A 62 28.79 0.20 12.89
N GLU A 63 29.79 1.04 13.14
CA GLU A 63 29.71 2.50 12.99
C GLU A 63 29.90 2.98 11.52
N ARG A 64 30.23 2.08 10.61
CA ARG A 64 30.42 2.45 9.23
C ARG A 64 29.06 2.59 8.51
N PRO A 65 28.86 3.63 7.68
CA PRO A 65 27.67 3.74 6.84
C PRO A 65 27.43 2.46 6.04
N ILE A 66 26.17 2.01 5.99
CA ILE A 66 25.80 0.86 5.19
C ILE A 66 25.59 1.24 3.73
N THR A 67 26.14 0.44 2.83
CA THR A 67 25.90 0.64 1.38
C THR A 67 24.68 -0.15 0.92
N VAL A 68 24.08 0.29 -0.21
CA VAL A 68 22.97 -0.43 -0.86
C VAL A 68 23.33 -1.88 -1.13
N ARG A 69 24.54 -2.16 -1.58
CA ARG A 69 25.08 -3.51 -1.84
C ARG A 69 25.06 -4.39 -0.59
N GLU A 70 25.48 -3.83 0.52
CA GLU A 70 25.54 -4.57 1.80
C GLU A 70 24.13 -4.79 2.36
N TRP A 71 23.29 -3.77 2.28
CA TRP A 71 21.91 -3.87 2.71
C TRP A 71 21.12 -4.90 1.89
N ALA A 72 21.20 -4.86 0.56
CA ALA A 72 20.58 -5.85 -0.31
C ALA A 72 21.02 -7.30 0.05
N ALA A 73 22.30 -7.48 0.39
CA ALA A 73 22.79 -8.79 0.79
C ALA A 73 22.23 -9.25 2.15
N LEU A 74 21.99 -8.33 3.09
CA LEU A 74 21.35 -8.64 4.37
C LEU A 74 19.87 -8.97 4.16
N LEU A 75 19.11 -8.14 3.42
CA LEU A 75 17.70 -8.37 3.11
C LEU A 75 17.49 -9.71 2.40
N PHE A 76 18.27 -9.97 1.35
CA PHE A 76 18.18 -11.22 0.60
C PHE A 76 18.36 -12.45 1.49
N ARG A 77 19.39 -12.45 2.37
CA ARG A 77 19.64 -13.57 3.27
C ARG A 77 18.61 -13.68 4.38
N ALA A 78 18.06 -12.55 4.82
CA ALA A 78 17.07 -12.51 5.90
C ALA A 78 15.68 -13.00 5.44
N PHE A 79 15.24 -12.61 4.24
CA PHE A 79 13.84 -12.77 3.82
C PHE A 79 13.62 -13.62 2.56
N ASP A 80 14.56 -13.63 1.59
CA ASP A 80 14.43 -14.49 0.39
C ASP A 80 14.88 -15.94 0.70
N GLY A 81 15.95 -16.09 1.46
CA GLY A 81 16.50 -17.39 1.85
C GLY A 81 17.04 -18.22 0.68
N GLY A 82 17.02 -17.69 -0.53
CA GLY A 82 17.47 -18.37 -1.74
C GLY A 82 18.99 -18.56 -1.79
N THR A 83 19.43 -19.53 -2.58
CA THR A 83 20.85 -19.74 -2.88
C THR A 83 21.23 -19.04 -4.19
N LEU A 84 22.16 -18.10 -4.13
CA LEU A 84 22.76 -17.51 -5.31
C LEU A 84 24.02 -18.30 -5.67
N SER A 85 23.93 -19.14 -6.70
CA SER A 85 25.08 -19.81 -7.28
C SER A 85 25.85 -18.81 -8.15
N CYS A 86 27.03 -18.39 -7.68
CA CYS A 86 27.85 -17.42 -8.39
C CYS A 86 29.31 -17.50 -7.96
N ASP A 87 30.22 -17.49 -8.94
CA ASP A 87 31.64 -17.68 -8.75
C ASP A 87 32.39 -16.41 -8.28
N SER A 88 31.74 -15.25 -8.32
CA SER A 88 32.34 -13.96 -7.96
C SER A 88 31.53 -13.24 -6.88
N PRO A 89 32.19 -12.72 -5.81
CA PRO A 89 31.53 -11.91 -4.78
C PRO A 89 30.83 -10.67 -5.32
N LYS A 90 31.43 -10.00 -6.32
CA LYS A 90 30.84 -8.82 -7.00
C LYS A 90 29.54 -9.19 -7.69
N LYS A 91 29.55 -10.23 -8.52
CA LYS A 91 28.36 -10.72 -9.22
C LYS A 91 27.27 -11.19 -8.25
N ARG A 92 27.65 -11.80 -7.13
CA ARG A 92 26.71 -12.20 -6.08
C ARG A 92 25.98 -11.01 -5.48
N SER A 93 26.70 -9.91 -5.18
CA SER A 93 26.05 -8.69 -4.65
C SER A 93 25.16 -8.00 -5.68
N GLU A 94 25.53 -8.02 -6.97
CA GLU A 94 24.68 -7.51 -8.05
C GLU A 94 23.37 -8.31 -8.16
N LEU A 95 23.46 -9.64 -8.04
CA LEU A 95 22.27 -10.52 -8.01
C LEU A 95 21.39 -10.26 -6.78
N CYS A 96 21.96 -9.99 -5.60
CA CYS A 96 21.16 -9.59 -4.44
C CYS A 96 20.40 -8.30 -4.70
N ILE A 97 21.03 -7.27 -5.26
CA ILE A 97 20.39 -6.00 -5.60
C ILE A 97 19.26 -6.23 -6.60
N GLN A 98 19.54 -6.97 -7.69
CA GLN A 98 18.55 -7.29 -8.70
C GLN A 98 17.35 -8.02 -8.11
N ARG A 99 17.57 -8.99 -7.22
CA ARG A 99 16.51 -9.75 -6.57
C ARG A 99 15.68 -8.85 -5.64
N CYS A 100 16.33 -8.03 -4.81
CA CYS A 100 15.62 -7.09 -3.94
C CYS A 100 14.81 -6.07 -4.74
N TYR A 101 15.32 -5.61 -5.89
CA TYR A 101 14.58 -4.75 -6.80
C TYR A 101 13.37 -5.46 -7.43
N GLN A 102 13.55 -6.68 -7.92
CA GLN A 102 12.47 -7.49 -8.50
C GLN A 102 11.36 -7.82 -7.50
N ASN A 103 11.72 -7.99 -6.22
CA ASN A 103 10.78 -8.21 -5.13
C ASN A 103 10.11 -6.89 -4.63
N GLY A 104 10.46 -5.73 -5.20
CA GLY A 104 9.93 -4.44 -4.76
C GLY A 104 10.50 -3.94 -3.42
N TRP A 105 11.57 -4.55 -2.91
CA TRP A 105 12.19 -4.14 -1.65
C TRP A 105 13.10 -2.92 -1.78
N LEU A 106 13.67 -2.70 -2.95
CA LEU A 106 14.52 -1.55 -3.26
C LEU A 106 13.93 -0.73 -4.40
N GLY A 107 13.95 0.60 -4.27
CA GLY A 107 13.60 1.52 -5.34
C GLY A 107 14.67 1.58 -6.43
N VAL A 108 14.31 2.13 -7.61
CA VAL A 108 15.20 2.28 -8.78
C VAL A 108 16.48 3.04 -8.42
N SER A 109 16.37 4.16 -7.71
CA SER A 109 17.52 5.00 -7.31
C SER A 109 18.57 4.23 -6.52
N ALA A 110 18.13 3.41 -5.56
CA ALA A 110 19.00 2.54 -4.80
C ALA A 110 19.62 1.44 -5.69
N ALA A 111 18.82 0.78 -6.52
CA ALA A 111 19.28 -0.32 -7.36
C ALA A 111 20.38 0.09 -8.38
N VAL A 112 20.37 1.34 -8.85
CA VAL A 112 21.38 1.85 -9.80
C VAL A 112 22.61 2.45 -9.11
N SER A 113 22.63 2.57 -7.78
CA SER A 113 23.74 3.12 -6.98
C SER A 113 24.23 2.12 -5.91
N PRO A 114 24.86 1.00 -6.29
CA PRO A 114 25.22 -0.08 -5.36
C PRO A 114 26.12 0.32 -4.19
N ASP A 115 27.00 1.28 -4.41
CA ASP A 115 27.98 1.77 -3.43
C ASP A 115 27.51 3.05 -2.72
N GLY A 116 26.29 3.54 -3.04
CA GLY A 116 25.62 4.61 -2.31
C GLY A 116 25.24 4.17 -0.89
N THR A 117 25.16 5.13 0.02
CA THR A 117 24.66 4.92 1.38
C THR A 117 23.14 5.07 1.44
N LEU A 118 22.51 4.45 2.42
CA LEU A 118 21.06 4.54 2.65
C LEU A 118 20.75 5.49 3.79
N CYS A 119 19.69 6.27 3.62
CA CYS A 119 19.12 7.04 4.72
C CYS A 119 18.11 6.18 5.54
N ARG A 120 17.72 6.69 6.71
CA ARG A 120 16.81 5.98 7.63
C ARG A 120 15.49 5.60 6.96
N GLY A 121 14.88 6.56 6.25
CA GLY A 121 13.61 6.30 5.59
C GLY A 121 13.71 5.21 4.51
N GLU A 122 14.78 5.18 3.73
CA GLU A 122 15.02 4.13 2.72
C GLU A 122 15.27 2.77 3.38
N LEU A 123 16.02 2.74 4.48
CA LEU A 123 16.32 1.52 5.22
C LEU A 123 15.05 0.90 5.80
N LEU A 124 14.22 1.71 6.51
CA LEU A 124 12.95 1.28 7.09
C LEU A 124 11.98 0.80 6.01
N LEU A 125 11.75 1.61 4.97
CA LEU A 125 10.81 1.28 3.90
C LEU A 125 11.17 -0.05 3.23
N SER A 126 12.45 -0.24 2.90
CA SER A 126 12.92 -1.49 2.27
C SER A 126 12.84 -2.68 3.21
N ALA A 127 13.08 -2.49 4.51
CA ALA A 127 12.95 -3.54 5.52
C ALA A 127 11.48 -3.97 5.70
N PHE A 128 10.55 -3.01 5.75
CA PHE A 128 9.10 -3.31 5.84
C PHE A 128 8.62 -4.08 4.62
N HIS A 129 8.99 -3.64 3.41
CA HIS A 129 8.65 -4.38 2.19
C HIS A 129 9.22 -5.80 2.19
N ALA A 130 10.47 -5.97 2.63
CA ALA A 130 11.10 -7.30 2.70
C ALA A 130 10.45 -8.20 3.75
N ALA A 131 10.01 -7.63 4.87
CA ALA A 131 9.26 -8.35 5.91
C ALA A 131 7.79 -8.62 5.53
N GLY A 132 7.33 -8.14 4.37
CA GLY A 132 5.92 -8.26 3.93
C GLY A 132 4.96 -7.40 4.74
N LEU A 133 5.46 -6.37 5.42
CA LEU A 133 4.63 -5.44 6.19
C LEU A 133 4.03 -4.38 5.26
N PRO A 134 2.72 -4.12 5.30
CA PRO A 134 2.08 -3.12 4.47
C PRO A 134 2.45 -1.71 4.95
N VAL A 135 2.95 -0.87 4.05
CA VAL A 135 3.23 0.55 4.34
C VAL A 135 2.15 1.39 3.68
N TYR A 136 1.07 1.65 4.41
CA TYR A 136 -0.03 2.47 3.93
C TYR A 136 0.31 3.96 3.96
N ASN A 137 -0.28 4.74 3.04
CA ASN A 137 -0.11 6.19 3.00
C ASN A 137 -0.66 6.84 4.28
N ALA A 138 0.07 7.82 4.82
CA ALA A 138 -0.28 8.49 6.06
C ALA A 138 -1.66 9.19 6.01
N SER A 139 -2.04 9.73 4.85
CA SER A 139 -3.36 10.39 4.68
C SER A 139 -4.54 9.45 4.91
N LEU A 140 -4.36 8.13 4.73
CA LEU A 140 -5.39 7.13 4.98
C LEU A 140 -5.73 6.95 6.47
N TYR A 141 -4.90 7.49 7.36
CA TYR A 141 -5.12 7.51 8.82
C TYR A 141 -5.62 8.87 9.33
N GLY A 142 -5.94 9.81 8.42
CA GLY A 142 -6.38 11.15 8.78
C GLY A 142 -5.24 12.09 9.23
N TYR A 143 -3.99 11.73 8.97
CA TYR A 143 -2.88 12.66 9.20
C TYR A 143 -2.91 13.75 8.11
N GLU A 144 -3.04 15.01 8.53
CA GLU A 144 -3.18 16.18 7.64
C GLU A 144 -1.90 16.53 6.85
N GLU A 145 -0.81 15.82 7.02
CA GLU A 145 0.44 16.04 6.29
C GLU A 145 0.32 15.56 4.85
N ALA A 146 -0.44 16.33 4.06
CA ALA A 146 -0.52 16.17 2.63
C ALA A 146 0.89 16.35 2.03
N GLY A 147 1.47 15.26 1.54
CA GLY A 147 2.77 15.29 0.87
C GLY A 147 3.90 14.52 1.56
N MET A 148 3.61 13.78 2.64
CA MET A 148 4.60 12.89 3.25
C MET A 148 5.11 11.85 2.23
N SER A 149 6.41 11.82 2.03
CA SER A 149 7.05 10.82 1.18
C SER A 149 6.93 9.40 1.77
N PRO A 150 7.02 8.33 0.97
CA PRO A 150 7.03 6.97 1.50
C PRO A 150 8.13 6.72 2.54
N GLN A 151 9.27 7.40 2.42
CA GLN A 151 10.38 7.31 3.36
C GLN A 151 10.07 7.98 4.70
N GLU A 152 9.46 9.17 4.68
CA GLU A 152 9.01 9.85 5.89
C GLU A 152 7.91 9.05 6.60
N ASN A 153 6.97 8.50 5.83
CA ASN A 153 5.94 7.64 6.38
C ASN A 153 6.51 6.35 7.00
N ALA A 154 7.54 5.74 6.40
CA ALA A 154 8.20 4.59 6.98
C ALA A 154 8.90 4.91 8.32
N VAL A 155 9.45 6.14 8.46
CA VAL A 155 10.02 6.60 9.73
C VAL A 155 8.93 6.76 10.79
N ARG A 156 7.81 7.42 10.45
CA ARG A 156 6.66 7.54 11.36
C ARG A 156 6.16 6.17 11.86
N ILE A 157 5.99 5.21 10.95
CA ILE A 157 5.62 3.83 11.32
C ILE A 157 6.71 3.21 12.20
N GLY A 158 7.98 3.42 11.87
CA GLY A 158 9.12 2.93 12.66
C GLY A 158 9.14 3.47 14.09
N GLU A 159 8.78 4.74 14.29
CA GLU A 159 8.61 5.35 15.61
C GLU A 159 7.47 4.71 16.40
N GLU A 160 6.30 4.56 15.79
CA GLU A 160 5.13 3.91 16.40
C GLU A 160 5.40 2.46 16.81
N LEU A 161 6.21 1.75 16.05
CA LEU A 161 6.62 0.38 16.33
C LEU A 161 7.83 0.27 17.28
N GLY A 162 8.43 1.41 17.68
CA GLY A 162 9.65 1.42 18.48
C GLY A 162 10.90 0.90 17.77
N LEU A 163 10.91 0.91 16.44
CA LEU A 163 12.05 0.48 15.60
C LEU A 163 13.05 1.60 15.33
N CYS A 164 12.69 2.84 15.63
CA CYS A 164 13.57 4.00 15.67
C CYS A 164 13.12 4.98 16.78
N PRO A 165 13.99 5.89 17.24
CA PRO A 165 13.65 6.84 18.28
C PRO A 165 12.61 7.86 17.79
N GLU A 166 11.81 8.40 18.70
CA GLU A 166 10.88 9.52 18.43
C GLU A 166 11.65 10.75 17.89
N GLY A 167 11.11 11.41 16.88
CA GLY A 167 11.75 12.54 16.19
C GLY A 167 12.92 12.13 15.29
N ALA A 168 12.97 10.89 14.87
CA ALA A 168 14.02 10.39 13.99
C ALA A 168 14.04 11.12 12.64
N VAL A 169 15.24 11.50 12.17
CA VAL A 169 15.41 12.22 10.90
C VAL A 169 15.39 11.24 9.71
N PRO A 170 14.43 11.39 8.75
CA PRO A 170 14.30 10.47 7.62
C PRO A 170 15.53 10.38 6.73
N LEU A 171 16.25 11.51 6.55
CA LEU A 171 17.43 11.60 5.68
C LEU A 171 18.75 11.31 6.41
N GLU A 172 18.73 10.94 7.69
CA GLU A 172 19.94 10.57 8.42
C GLU A 172 20.58 9.31 7.81
N CYS A 173 21.92 9.39 7.61
CA CYS A 173 22.67 8.27 7.04
C CYS A 173 22.78 7.13 8.06
N MET A 174 22.41 5.93 7.65
CA MET A 174 22.36 4.77 8.54
C MET A 174 23.67 3.98 8.51
N THR A 175 24.00 3.43 9.67
CA THR A 175 25.19 2.57 9.85
C THR A 175 24.84 1.08 9.66
N ARG A 176 25.87 0.24 9.60
CA ARG A 176 25.68 -1.21 9.58
C ARG A 176 25.12 -1.74 10.91
N GLY A 177 25.46 -1.07 12.02
CA GLY A 177 24.91 -1.36 13.34
C GLY A 177 23.41 -1.09 13.40
N ASP A 178 22.97 0.07 12.90
CA ASP A 178 21.56 0.44 12.82
C ASP A 178 20.78 -0.56 11.95
N ALA A 179 21.35 -0.96 10.82
CA ALA A 179 20.74 -1.98 9.95
C ALA A 179 20.56 -3.34 10.67
N ALA A 180 21.54 -3.73 11.48
CA ALA A 180 21.42 -4.95 12.27
C ALA A 180 20.36 -4.81 13.38
N MET A 181 20.31 -3.67 14.06
CA MET A 181 19.31 -3.38 15.08
C MET A 181 17.89 -3.34 14.51
N LEU A 182 17.71 -2.87 13.28
CA LEU A 182 16.41 -2.88 12.61
C LEU A 182 15.98 -4.31 12.19
N LEU A 183 16.89 -5.10 11.63
CA LEU A 183 16.56 -6.46 11.18
C LEU A 183 16.24 -7.42 12.35
N PHE A 184 16.86 -7.22 13.48
CA PHE A 184 16.71 -8.11 14.62
C PHE A 184 15.25 -8.23 15.10
N PRO A 185 14.53 -7.15 15.45
CA PRO A 185 13.12 -7.24 15.83
C PRO A 185 12.24 -7.73 14.70
N LEU A 186 12.49 -7.33 13.45
CA LEU A 186 11.72 -7.80 12.28
C LEU A 186 11.83 -9.32 12.06
N LEU A 187 12.89 -9.95 12.54
CA LEU A 187 13.11 -11.38 12.40
C LEU A 187 12.75 -12.19 13.65
N THR A 188 12.56 -11.53 14.79
CA THR A 188 12.37 -12.22 16.10
C THR A 188 11.03 -11.91 16.75
N GLN A 189 10.33 -10.86 16.30
CA GLN A 189 9.04 -10.43 16.87
C GLN A 189 7.94 -10.53 15.83
N SER A 190 6.70 -10.71 16.28
CA SER A 190 5.52 -10.51 15.45
C SER A 190 5.21 -9.03 15.41
N ILE A 191 5.38 -8.40 14.25
CA ILE A 191 5.11 -6.99 14.04
C ILE A 191 3.87 -6.87 13.16
N GLU A 192 2.92 -6.06 13.61
CA GLU A 192 1.69 -5.76 12.87
C GLU A 192 1.57 -4.25 12.69
N ILE A 193 1.29 -3.81 11.47
CA ILE A 193 0.95 -2.43 11.17
C ILE A 193 -0.57 -2.33 11.15
N ALA A 194 -1.12 -1.40 11.92
CA ALA A 194 -2.56 -1.17 11.95
C ALA A 194 -3.08 -0.84 10.55
N ALA A 195 -4.17 -1.46 10.16
CA ALA A 195 -4.83 -1.15 8.90
C ALA A 195 -5.50 0.24 8.97
N PRO A 196 -5.54 1.01 7.88
CA PRO A 196 -6.27 2.27 7.85
C PRO A 196 -7.79 1.99 7.92
N PRO A 197 -8.58 2.90 8.56
CA PRO A 197 -10.02 2.70 8.80
C PRO A 197 -10.84 2.40 7.53
N ILE A 198 -10.39 2.88 6.37
CA ILE A 198 -11.06 2.63 5.08
C ILE A 198 -11.15 1.14 4.73
N LEU A 199 -10.24 0.30 5.22
CA LEU A 199 -10.27 -1.14 5.00
C LEU A 199 -11.38 -1.85 5.79
N ASP A 200 -11.89 -1.21 6.84
CA ASP A 200 -13.06 -1.71 7.57
C ASP A 200 -14.36 -1.49 6.78
N MET A 201 -14.38 -0.43 5.94
CA MET A 201 -15.56 -0.08 5.12
C MET A 201 -15.57 -0.76 3.76
N VAL A 202 -14.40 -1.05 3.19
CA VAL A 202 -14.29 -1.62 1.85
C VAL A 202 -13.49 -2.91 1.90
N PRO A 203 -14.14 -4.08 1.85
CA PRO A 203 -13.46 -5.37 1.73
C PRO A 203 -12.70 -5.45 0.40
N ILE A 204 -11.36 -5.48 0.46
CA ILE A 204 -10.49 -5.44 -0.72
C ILE A 204 -9.82 -6.79 -0.95
N HIS A 205 -9.92 -7.28 -2.18
CA HIS A 205 -9.25 -8.48 -2.67
C HIS A 205 -8.21 -8.11 -3.73
N ALA A 206 -6.95 -8.43 -3.48
CA ALA A 206 -5.85 -8.13 -4.39
C ALA A 206 -4.76 -9.18 -4.33
N GLY A 207 -3.95 -9.28 -5.38
CA GLY A 207 -2.76 -10.12 -5.37
C GLY A 207 -1.70 -9.61 -4.39
N ALA A 208 -0.90 -10.51 -3.83
CA ALA A 208 0.11 -10.19 -2.80
C ALA A 208 1.16 -9.14 -3.24
N SER A 209 1.38 -8.97 -4.55
CA SER A 209 2.31 -7.98 -5.11
C SER A 209 1.67 -6.65 -5.49
N THR A 210 0.39 -6.46 -5.19
CA THR A 210 -0.34 -5.24 -5.55
C THR A 210 0.00 -4.11 -4.59
N ASP A 211 0.43 -2.97 -5.14
CA ASP A 211 0.51 -1.72 -4.36
C ASP A 211 -0.90 -1.19 -4.10
N LEU A 212 -1.45 -1.52 -2.95
CA LEU A 212 -2.80 -1.11 -2.54
C LEU A 212 -2.93 0.40 -2.30
N ASN A 213 -1.85 1.11 -1.94
CA ASN A 213 -1.92 2.54 -1.63
C ASN A 213 -2.60 3.35 -2.73
N ARG A 214 -2.28 3.07 -3.98
CA ARG A 214 -2.83 3.80 -5.13
C ARG A 214 -4.34 3.61 -5.28
N TYR A 215 -4.86 2.43 -4.95
CA TYR A 215 -6.30 2.13 -4.97
C TYR A 215 -7.00 2.73 -3.75
N LEU A 216 -6.40 2.59 -2.57
CA LEU A 216 -6.95 3.15 -1.32
C LEU A 216 -7.06 4.68 -1.38
N LEU A 217 -6.11 5.37 -2.01
CA LEU A 217 -6.17 6.82 -2.20
C LEU A 217 -7.33 7.24 -3.11
N GLU A 218 -7.64 6.47 -4.16
CA GLU A 218 -8.81 6.72 -4.99
C GLU A 218 -10.12 6.40 -4.25
N ILE A 219 -10.16 5.31 -3.49
CA ILE A 219 -11.33 4.95 -2.65
C ILE A 219 -11.56 6.03 -1.59
N ALA A 220 -10.51 6.57 -0.99
CA ALA A 220 -10.61 7.63 0.02
C ALA A 220 -11.19 8.96 -0.53
N CYS A 221 -11.23 9.14 -1.85
CA CYS A 221 -11.92 10.27 -2.45
C CYS A 221 -13.45 10.07 -2.49
N VAL A 222 -13.94 8.83 -2.40
CA VAL A 222 -15.37 8.53 -2.42
C VAL A 222 -16.00 8.94 -1.08
N PRO A 223 -17.16 9.62 -1.07
CA PRO A 223 -17.83 10.01 0.17
C PRO A 223 -18.07 8.83 1.13
N GLU A 224 -17.81 9.06 2.41
CA GLU A 224 -17.90 8.03 3.47
C GLU A 224 -19.28 7.35 3.50
N SER A 225 -20.35 8.10 3.27
CA SER A 225 -21.72 7.55 3.20
C SER A 225 -21.91 6.51 2.09
N ILE A 226 -21.25 6.70 0.94
CA ILE A 226 -21.25 5.73 -0.17
C ILE A 226 -20.43 4.51 0.21
N LEU A 227 -19.26 4.67 0.86
CA LEU A 227 -18.44 3.56 1.33
C LEU A 227 -19.17 2.75 2.42
N GLN A 228 -19.90 3.43 3.30
CA GLN A 228 -20.72 2.76 4.31
C GLN A 228 -21.87 1.96 3.66
N ALA A 229 -22.55 2.54 2.66
CA ALA A 229 -23.58 1.84 1.89
C ALA A 229 -23.01 0.62 1.15
N PHE A 230 -21.77 0.72 0.65
CA PHE A 230 -21.05 -0.36 -0.01
C PHE A 230 -20.82 -1.54 0.95
N HIS A 231 -20.32 -1.24 2.14
CA HIS A 231 -20.12 -2.20 3.21
C HIS A 231 -21.44 -2.87 3.62
N ASP A 232 -22.47 -2.08 3.93
CA ASP A 232 -23.75 -2.57 4.47
C ASP A 232 -24.53 -3.42 3.46
N ALA A 233 -24.34 -3.11 2.15
CA ALA A 233 -24.90 -3.89 1.06
C ALA A 233 -24.14 -5.20 0.78
N GLY A 234 -22.98 -5.42 1.45
CA GLY A 234 -22.14 -6.60 1.30
C GLY A 234 -21.44 -6.70 -0.05
N TRP A 235 -20.97 -5.56 -0.56
CA TRP A 235 -20.15 -5.49 -1.78
C TRP A 235 -18.67 -5.70 -1.48
N GLU A 236 -17.93 -6.16 -2.49
CA GLU A 236 -16.48 -6.41 -2.44
C GLU A 236 -15.76 -5.64 -3.55
N TYR A 237 -14.53 -5.20 -3.28
CA TYR A 237 -13.67 -4.51 -4.24
C TYR A 237 -12.49 -5.40 -4.63
N HIS A 238 -12.34 -5.68 -5.92
CA HIS A 238 -11.35 -6.62 -6.46
C HIS A 238 -10.35 -5.92 -7.38
N VAL A 239 -9.07 -5.93 -7.01
CA VAL A 239 -7.98 -5.55 -7.91
C VAL A 239 -7.58 -6.78 -8.70
N SER A 240 -8.09 -6.91 -9.92
CA SER A 240 -8.04 -8.14 -10.72
C SER A 240 -7.70 -7.87 -12.20
N PRO A 241 -6.47 -7.41 -12.53
CA PRO A 241 -6.08 -7.07 -13.90
C PRO A 241 -6.14 -8.28 -14.85
N ASP A 242 -5.83 -9.49 -14.37
CA ASP A 242 -5.89 -10.69 -15.20
C ASP A 242 -7.33 -11.09 -15.55
N TYR A 243 -8.25 -10.99 -14.60
CA TYR A 243 -9.67 -11.22 -14.84
C TYR A 243 -10.22 -10.26 -15.90
N LEU A 244 -9.95 -8.94 -15.74
CA LEU A 244 -10.44 -7.93 -16.69
C LEU A 244 -9.81 -8.05 -18.07
N ARG A 245 -8.57 -8.54 -18.17
CA ARG A 245 -7.95 -8.85 -19.46
C ARG A 245 -8.68 -9.99 -20.14
N SER A 246 -8.95 -11.09 -19.45
CA SER A 246 -9.71 -12.23 -19.99
C SER A 246 -11.13 -11.83 -20.39
N TYR A 247 -11.79 -11.03 -19.55
CA TYR A 247 -13.11 -10.47 -19.84
C TYR A 247 -13.10 -9.59 -21.11
N SER A 248 -12.09 -8.74 -21.26
CA SER A 248 -11.90 -7.88 -22.43
C SER A 248 -11.71 -8.70 -23.72
N GLU A 249 -10.91 -9.76 -23.67
CA GLU A 249 -10.66 -10.67 -24.79
C GLU A 249 -11.93 -11.43 -25.19
N GLU A 250 -12.69 -11.92 -24.23
CA GLU A 250 -13.93 -12.67 -24.46
C GLU A 250 -15.03 -11.79 -25.09
N HIS A 251 -15.13 -10.52 -24.68
CA HIS A 251 -16.20 -9.63 -25.13
C HIS A 251 -15.77 -8.68 -26.26
N GLY A 252 -14.49 -8.72 -26.68
CA GLY A 252 -13.99 -7.86 -27.77
C GLY A 252 -13.97 -6.36 -27.42
N MET A 253 -13.80 -6.01 -26.15
CA MET A 253 -13.82 -4.64 -25.65
C MET A 253 -12.63 -4.39 -24.71
N ASN A 254 -12.24 -3.13 -24.53
CA ASN A 254 -11.22 -2.77 -23.55
C ASN A 254 -11.88 -2.40 -22.21
N CYS A 255 -11.82 -3.32 -21.24
CA CYS A 255 -12.43 -3.16 -19.93
C CYS A 255 -11.33 -3.00 -18.87
N ILE A 256 -11.25 -1.82 -18.22
CA ILE A 256 -10.29 -1.52 -17.15
C ILE A 256 -10.95 -1.47 -15.75
N GLY A 257 -12.28 -1.46 -15.71
CA GLY A 257 -13.14 -1.56 -14.56
C GLY A 257 -14.44 -2.25 -14.93
N LEU A 258 -15.09 -2.90 -13.99
CA LEU A 258 -16.37 -3.60 -14.18
C LEU A 258 -17.13 -3.66 -12.85
N THR A 259 -18.34 -3.16 -12.84
CA THR A 259 -19.28 -3.30 -11.74
C THR A 259 -20.26 -4.43 -12.02
N SER A 260 -20.13 -5.55 -11.28
CA SER A 260 -21.01 -6.71 -11.37
C SER A 260 -22.11 -6.64 -10.30
N TYR A 261 -23.31 -6.24 -10.71
CA TYR A 261 -24.44 -6.09 -9.78
C TYR A 261 -24.93 -7.44 -9.22
N SER A 262 -24.84 -8.50 -10.02
CA SER A 262 -25.27 -9.85 -9.61
C SER A 262 -24.32 -10.48 -8.60
N GLU A 263 -23.02 -10.17 -8.69
CA GLU A 263 -22.00 -10.67 -7.77
C GLU A 263 -21.75 -9.71 -6.60
N LYS A 264 -22.27 -8.48 -6.69
CA LYS A 264 -21.98 -7.37 -5.78
C LYS A 264 -20.47 -7.11 -5.67
N ARG A 265 -19.83 -6.94 -6.83
CA ARG A 265 -18.38 -6.74 -6.91
C ARG A 265 -18.02 -5.62 -7.87
N ILE A 266 -17.03 -4.84 -7.45
CA ILE A 266 -16.30 -3.95 -8.32
C ILE A 266 -14.97 -4.62 -8.67
N TYR A 267 -14.68 -4.77 -9.95
CA TYR A 267 -13.39 -5.22 -10.46
C TYR A 267 -12.64 -4.07 -11.10
N VAL A 268 -11.36 -3.89 -10.77
CA VAL A 268 -10.50 -2.87 -11.37
C VAL A 268 -9.15 -3.43 -11.78
N SER A 269 -8.59 -2.93 -12.87
CA SER A 269 -7.21 -3.21 -13.28
C SER A 269 -6.28 -2.03 -12.99
N THR A 270 -6.81 -0.81 -12.89
CA THR A 270 -6.07 0.41 -12.63
C THR A 270 -6.77 1.26 -11.57
N PRO A 271 -6.02 2.02 -10.73
CA PRO A 271 -6.63 2.90 -9.74
C PRO A 271 -7.59 3.94 -10.34
N SER A 272 -7.28 4.41 -11.56
CA SER A 272 -8.04 5.49 -12.20
C SER A 272 -9.50 5.16 -12.51
N SER A 273 -9.88 3.88 -12.60
CA SER A 273 -11.28 3.47 -12.79
C SER A 273 -12.09 3.41 -11.49
N THR A 274 -11.44 3.44 -10.33
CA THR A 274 -12.09 3.23 -9.02
C THR A 274 -13.30 4.12 -8.79
N ILE A 275 -13.16 5.44 -8.90
CA ILE A 275 -14.26 6.38 -8.62
C ILE A 275 -15.40 6.19 -9.63
N HIS A 276 -15.07 5.90 -10.89
CA HIS A 276 -16.09 5.60 -11.92
C HIS A 276 -16.91 4.35 -11.55
N GLU A 277 -16.28 3.28 -11.12
CA GLU A 277 -16.99 2.07 -10.69
C GLU A 277 -17.85 2.30 -9.44
N PHE A 278 -17.40 3.16 -8.51
CA PHE A 278 -18.26 3.60 -7.41
C PHE A 278 -19.44 4.47 -7.89
N GLY A 279 -19.33 5.14 -9.03
CA GLY A 279 -20.47 5.81 -9.70
C GLY A 279 -21.55 4.80 -10.10
N HIS A 280 -21.20 3.69 -10.71
CA HIS A 280 -22.14 2.59 -11.00
C HIS A 280 -22.75 1.99 -9.74
N PHE A 281 -21.94 1.83 -8.68
CA PHE A 281 -22.46 1.38 -7.39
C PHE A 281 -23.48 2.38 -6.81
N LEU A 282 -23.18 3.70 -6.86
CA LEU A 282 -24.12 4.73 -6.41
C LEU A 282 -25.43 4.66 -7.21
N GLU A 283 -25.36 4.54 -8.53
CA GLU A 283 -26.55 4.40 -9.37
C GLU A 283 -27.39 3.17 -8.99
N TRP A 284 -26.74 2.05 -8.63
CA TRP A 284 -27.42 0.88 -8.12
C TRP A 284 -28.11 1.14 -6.76
N VAL A 285 -27.47 1.89 -5.86
CA VAL A 285 -28.08 2.31 -4.58
C VAL A 285 -29.32 3.15 -4.83
N LEU A 286 -29.26 4.06 -5.81
CA LEU A 286 -30.37 4.92 -6.27
C LEU A 286 -31.46 4.13 -7.00
N ARG A 287 -31.25 2.83 -7.29
CA ARG A 287 -32.22 1.94 -7.99
C ARG A 287 -32.47 2.33 -9.44
N PHE A 288 -31.46 2.85 -10.14
CA PHE A 288 -31.51 3.21 -11.56
C PHE A 288 -32.71 4.10 -11.90
N PRO A 289 -32.81 5.31 -11.36
CA PRO A 289 -33.97 6.18 -11.60
C PRO A 289 -34.13 6.47 -13.10
N PRO A 290 -35.37 6.48 -13.62
CA PRO A 290 -35.62 6.84 -15.03
C PRO A 290 -35.13 8.24 -15.42
N GLU A 291 -34.91 9.11 -14.46
CA GLU A 291 -34.35 10.43 -14.56
C GLU A 291 -32.94 10.45 -15.15
N HIS A 292 -32.12 9.43 -14.86
CA HIS A 292 -30.77 9.30 -15.41
C HIS A 292 -30.79 9.16 -16.94
N GLU A 293 -31.73 8.40 -17.49
CA GLU A 293 -31.90 8.26 -18.93
C GLU A 293 -32.35 9.58 -19.58
N MET A 294 -33.18 10.37 -18.90
CA MET A 294 -33.62 11.68 -19.37
C MET A 294 -32.44 12.67 -19.39
N LEU A 295 -31.71 12.78 -18.30
CA LEU A 295 -30.51 13.63 -18.18
C LEU A 295 -29.47 13.30 -19.26
N TYR A 296 -29.24 12.00 -19.47
CA TYR A 296 -28.31 11.51 -20.50
C TYR A 296 -28.74 12.00 -21.90
N ARG A 297 -30.01 11.80 -22.27
CA ARG A 297 -30.52 12.19 -23.61
C ARG A 297 -30.45 13.67 -23.84
N GLU A 298 -30.66 14.47 -22.82
CA GLU A 298 -30.71 15.93 -22.94
C GLU A 298 -29.34 16.58 -22.89
N GLU A 299 -28.40 16.06 -22.10
CA GLU A 299 -27.17 16.78 -21.76
C GLU A 299 -25.87 16.05 -22.09
N ALA A 300 -25.87 14.73 -22.35
CA ALA A 300 -24.61 13.99 -22.50
C ALA A 300 -23.73 14.54 -23.63
N GLU A 301 -24.30 14.89 -24.79
CA GLU A 301 -23.52 15.42 -25.92
C GLU A 301 -22.83 16.75 -25.56
N ALA A 302 -23.52 17.65 -24.89
CA ALA A 302 -22.96 18.93 -24.45
C ALA A 302 -21.91 18.73 -23.33
N ALA A 303 -22.12 17.74 -22.44
CA ALA A 303 -21.20 17.40 -21.36
C ALA A 303 -19.85 16.88 -21.86
N LEU A 304 -19.73 16.37 -23.09
CA LEU A 304 -18.45 15.94 -23.70
C LEU A 304 -17.43 17.08 -23.85
N ALA A 305 -17.87 18.34 -23.72
CA ALA A 305 -16.94 19.46 -23.62
C ALA A 305 -16.06 19.39 -22.35
N VAL A 306 -16.45 18.56 -21.38
CA VAL A 306 -15.82 18.42 -20.05
C VAL A 306 -15.54 16.97 -19.71
N LEU A 307 -16.46 16.05 -20.00
CA LEU A 307 -16.36 14.63 -19.74
C LEU A 307 -15.63 13.89 -20.88
N ARG A 308 -15.28 12.63 -20.62
CA ARG A 308 -14.70 11.74 -21.65
C ARG A 308 -15.75 11.33 -22.68
N GLU A 309 -15.32 11.01 -23.90
CA GLU A 309 -16.22 10.47 -24.94
C GLU A 309 -16.98 9.22 -24.48
N TYR A 310 -16.42 8.46 -23.55
CA TYR A 310 -17.01 7.28 -22.96
C TYR A 310 -18.37 7.55 -22.26
N ALA A 311 -18.54 8.74 -21.69
CA ALA A 311 -19.81 9.19 -21.09
C ALA A 311 -20.99 9.20 -22.08
N ALA A 312 -20.74 9.24 -23.40
CA ALA A 312 -21.79 9.19 -24.42
C ALA A 312 -22.24 7.77 -24.79
N THR A 313 -21.70 6.73 -24.17
CA THR A 313 -22.02 5.33 -24.48
C THR A 313 -23.47 4.98 -24.13
N ASN A 314 -23.90 5.31 -22.92
CA ASN A 314 -25.26 5.13 -22.41
C ASN A 314 -25.45 5.94 -21.11
N SER A 315 -26.66 5.94 -20.56
CA SER A 315 -27.00 6.68 -19.34
C SER A 315 -26.21 6.24 -18.10
N HIS A 316 -25.85 4.97 -18.00
CA HIS A 316 -25.09 4.44 -16.86
C HIS A 316 -23.65 4.93 -16.88
N GLU A 317 -23.01 4.91 -18.06
CA GLU A 317 -21.65 5.43 -18.25
C GLU A 317 -21.61 6.95 -18.07
N TYR A 318 -22.65 7.65 -18.53
CA TYR A 318 -22.80 9.08 -18.30
C TYR A 318 -22.84 9.41 -16.81
N PHE A 319 -23.69 8.72 -16.06
CA PHE A 319 -23.81 8.92 -14.61
C PHE A 319 -22.49 8.64 -13.90
N ALA A 320 -21.85 7.52 -14.20
CA ALA A 320 -20.59 7.11 -13.56
C ALA A 320 -19.43 8.07 -13.89
N ASP A 321 -19.31 8.54 -15.14
CA ASP A 321 -18.29 9.53 -15.53
C ASP A 321 -18.57 10.91 -14.93
N TYR A 322 -19.85 11.31 -14.84
CA TYR A 322 -20.24 12.56 -14.20
C TYR A 322 -19.88 12.52 -12.71
N PHE A 323 -20.21 11.44 -12.01
CA PHE A 323 -19.81 11.21 -10.63
C PHE A 323 -18.28 11.26 -10.46
N ALA A 324 -17.55 10.54 -11.29
CA ALA A 324 -16.07 10.53 -11.20
C ALA A 324 -15.46 11.93 -11.44
N PHE A 325 -16.04 12.71 -12.36
CA PHE A 325 -15.61 14.08 -12.58
C PHE A 325 -15.94 14.97 -11.37
N TRP A 326 -17.15 14.85 -10.82
CA TRP A 326 -17.60 15.58 -9.64
C TRP A 326 -16.66 15.37 -8.46
N ILE A 327 -16.44 14.14 -8.07
CA ILE A 327 -15.58 13.80 -6.92
C ILE A 327 -14.16 14.33 -7.10
N ARG A 328 -13.60 14.24 -8.30
CA ARG A 328 -12.20 14.68 -8.54
C ARG A 328 -12.04 16.18 -8.66
N ASN A 329 -13.09 16.92 -8.94
CA ASN A 329 -12.97 18.34 -9.27
C ASN A 329 -13.86 19.26 -8.42
N SER A 330 -14.56 18.75 -7.40
CA SER A 330 -15.46 19.55 -6.54
C SER A 330 -14.78 20.78 -5.91
N ALA A 331 -13.47 20.72 -5.65
CA ALA A 331 -12.67 21.84 -5.15
C ALA A 331 -12.17 22.82 -6.24
N ASP A 332 -12.37 22.51 -7.53
CA ASP A 332 -11.96 23.35 -8.66
C ASP A 332 -13.17 24.10 -9.23
N GLU A 333 -13.37 25.32 -8.75
CA GLU A 333 -14.53 26.16 -9.14
C GLU A 333 -14.60 26.35 -10.66
N ALA A 334 -13.48 26.51 -11.36
CA ALA A 334 -13.47 26.74 -12.79
C ALA A 334 -13.92 25.50 -13.59
N ARG A 335 -13.52 24.30 -13.13
CA ARG A 335 -13.96 23.05 -13.73
C ARG A 335 -15.44 22.77 -13.44
N MET A 336 -15.87 23.02 -12.21
CA MET A 336 -17.27 22.84 -11.82
C MET A 336 -18.21 23.81 -12.55
N GLU A 337 -17.81 25.08 -12.77
CA GLU A 337 -18.61 26.03 -13.57
C GLU A 337 -18.70 25.60 -15.04
N ARG A 338 -17.66 25.03 -15.61
CA ARG A 338 -17.71 24.45 -16.97
C ARG A 338 -18.66 23.27 -17.05
N LEU A 339 -18.62 22.37 -16.04
CA LEU A 339 -19.55 21.25 -15.95
C LEU A 339 -20.99 21.72 -15.84
N LYS A 340 -21.27 22.70 -14.98
CA LYS A 340 -22.59 23.32 -14.81
C LYS A 340 -23.11 23.97 -16.10
N THR A 341 -22.22 24.63 -16.84
CA THR A 341 -22.57 25.24 -18.12
C THR A 341 -22.92 24.19 -19.16
N ALA A 342 -22.17 23.07 -19.20
CA ALA A 342 -22.35 22.01 -20.18
C ALA A 342 -23.59 21.13 -19.90
N ALA A 343 -23.88 20.86 -18.61
CA ALA A 343 -24.95 19.95 -18.19
C ALA A 343 -25.65 20.50 -16.91
N PRO A 344 -26.45 21.57 -17.02
CA PRO A 344 -27.02 22.25 -15.86
C PRO A 344 -28.00 21.41 -15.05
N GLN A 345 -28.84 20.59 -15.68
CA GLN A 345 -29.82 19.76 -14.97
C GLN A 345 -29.14 18.63 -14.22
N THR A 346 -28.16 17.97 -14.85
CA THR A 346 -27.31 16.95 -14.20
C THR A 346 -26.51 17.56 -13.07
N TYR A 347 -26.00 18.78 -13.22
CA TYR A 347 -25.32 19.51 -12.16
C TYR A 347 -26.23 19.73 -10.94
N GLU A 348 -27.46 20.18 -11.15
CA GLU A 348 -28.44 20.37 -10.07
C GLU A 348 -28.79 19.05 -9.38
N TYR A 349 -28.91 17.97 -10.15
CA TYR A 349 -29.14 16.63 -9.62
C TYR A 349 -28.02 16.18 -8.70
N PHE A 350 -26.75 16.26 -9.13
CA PHE A 350 -25.59 15.89 -8.32
C PHE A 350 -25.39 16.81 -7.12
N SER A 351 -25.66 18.11 -7.28
CA SER A 351 -25.63 19.07 -6.16
C SER A 351 -26.65 18.71 -5.08
N ALA A 352 -27.83 18.24 -5.47
CA ALA A 352 -28.85 17.77 -4.52
C ALA A 352 -28.43 16.47 -3.83
N LEU A 353 -27.81 15.53 -4.54
CA LEU A 353 -27.26 14.30 -3.96
C LEU A 353 -26.17 14.61 -2.93
N GLU A 354 -25.25 15.49 -3.26
CA GLU A 354 -24.18 15.92 -2.34
C GLU A 354 -24.75 16.62 -1.11
N ALA A 355 -25.73 17.53 -1.27
CA ALA A 355 -26.40 18.20 -0.16
C ALA A 355 -27.14 17.25 0.80
N CYS A 356 -27.57 16.10 0.30
CA CYS A 356 -28.15 15.01 1.10
C CYS A 356 -27.11 13.99 1.57
N ASN A 357 -25.80 14.31 1.47
CA ASN A 357 -24.69 13.41 1.79
C ASN A 357 -24.76 12.07 1.04
N TRP A 358 -25.22 12.09 -0.22
CA TRP A 358 -25.30 10.91 -1.11
C TRP A 358 -26.21 9.79 -0.57
N VAL A 359 -26.97 10.04 0.50
CA VAL A 359 -27.94 9.12 1.07
C VAL A 359 -29.31 9.42 0.47
N VAL A 360 -29.94 8.41 -0.11
CA VAL A 360 -31.32 8.46 -0.57
C VAL A 360 -32.14 7.55 0.32
N GLU A 361 -33.08 8.12 1.06
CA GLU A 361 -34.03 7.37 1.90
C GLU A 361 -35.03 6.54 1.06
#